data_08a9bcebcc98b6c2c6b19f7d1ac49d21
#
_entry.id   08a9bcebcc98b6c2c6b19f7d1ac49d21
#
_cell.length_a   1.000
_cell.length_b   1.000
_cell.length_c   1.000
_cell.angle_alpha   90.00
_cell.angle_beta   90.00
_cell.angle_gamma   90.00
#
_symmetry.space_group_name_H-M   'P 1'
#
loop_
_entity.id
_entity.type
_entity.pdbx_description
1 polymer ?
#
loop_
_entity_poly.entity_id
_entity_poly.type
_entity_poly.pdbx_seq_one_letter_code
_entity_poly.pdbx_strand_id
1 'polypeptide(L)'
;MLHILTLTWNAADKISKLHESLMPALEGIDFKWWIKDNASNDDTIARANTWGDNVKCIAYKDNRQNFSEGCNFLFNEAKPADNDYVMLLNNDVIINDKDSIKKMLSIIKNDKNVGAVGARLLYTNTDQLQHCGVVFNPTYKTPMHFRAGQKTDADAERNREFQVVTGAVLITKAEYFRQANPSNKSGIAGMDENYHWAFDDVDLCLSIKYNMNKKIVYCGETNIFHEESASLKKNKVNKLFLTHNLQYMFKKWTGRYVIDQDVYTKDSRLNLYRGPNVG
;
A
#
# COMPACT_ATOMS: atom_id res chain seq x y z
N MET A 1 -16.57 5.89 5.81
CA MET A 1 -15.92 4.84 6.62
C MET A 1 -14.57 4.47 6.02
N LEU A 2 -13.60 4.00 6.82
CA LEU A 2 -12.31 3.46 6.38
C LEU A 2 -12.33 1.94 6.52
N HIS A 3 -12.17 1.19 5.43
CA HIS A 3 -12.00 -0.25 5.44
C HIS A 3 -10.52 -0.60 5.34
N ILE A 4 -9.94 -1.20 6.36
CA ILE A 4 -8.55 -1.59 6.43
C ILE A 4 -8.43 -3.06 6.04
N LEU A 5 -7.58 -3.38 5.08
CA LEU A 5 -7.39 -4.73 4.55
C LEU A 5 -5.98 -5.22 4.88
N THR A 6 -5.88 -6.29 5.65
CA THR A 6 -4.59 -6.88 6.07
C THR A 6 -4.59 -8.37 5.81
N LEU A 7 -3.53 -8.86 5.16
CA LEU A 7 -3.28 -10.29 5.03
C LEU A 7 -2.26 -10.73 6.09
N THR A 8 -2.46 -11.91 6.65
CA THR A 8 -1.55 -12.44 7.67
C THR A 8 -1.35 -13.94 7.52
N TRP A 9 -0.17 -14.41 7.96
CA TRP A 9 0.18 -15.82 8.02
C TRP A 9 1.32 -16.03 9.01
N ASN A 10 1.08 -16.84 10.06
CA ASN A 10 2.05 -17.13 11.11
C ASN A 10 2.78 -15.88 11.62
N ALA A 11 2.01 -14.89 12.06
CA ALA A 11 2.51 -13.57 12.41
C ALA A 11 1.90 -13.01 13.69
N ALA A 12 1.65 -13.86 14.70
CA ALA A 12 0.98 -13.49 15.95
C ALA A 12 1.58 -12.27 16.64
N ASP A 13 2.93 -12.18 16.72
CA ASP A 13 3.59 -11.06 17.37
C ASP A 13 3.58 -9.79 16.50
N LYS A 14 3.70 -9.94 15.18
CA LYS A 14 3.68 -8.80 14.26
C LYS A 14 2.32 -8.12 14.23
N ILE A 15 1.25 -8.92 14.07
CA ILE A 15 -0.10 -8.37 14.01
C ILE A 15 -0.55 -7.80 15.36
N SER A 16 -0.02 -8.30 16.48
CA SER A 16 -0.24 -7.69 17.80
C SER A 16 0.41 -6.31 17.92
N LYS A 17 1.66 -6.17 17.50
CA LYS A 17 2.36 -4.87 17.47
C LYS A 17 1.65 -3.89 16.52
N LEU A 18 1.17 -4.38 15.37
CA LEU A 18 0.36 -3.56 14.46
C LEU A 18 -0.91 -3.09 15.18
N HIS A 19 -1.67 -3.98 15.83
CA HIS A 19 -2.87 -3.63 16.57
C HIS A 19 -2.59 -2.56 17.63
N GLU A 20 -1.57 -2.77 18.48
CA GLU A 20 -1.20 -1.85 19.56
C GLU A 20 -0.88 -0.44 19.04
N SER A 21 -0.20 -0.33 17.89
CA SER A 21 0.16 0.96 17.29
C SER A 21 -0.94 1.58 16.42
N LEU A 22 -1.80 0.76 15.81
CA LEU A 22 -2.85 1.20 14.91
C LEU A 22 -4.06 1.76 15.66
N MET A 23 -4.47 1.13 16.78
CA MET A 23 -5.69 1.56 17.49
C MET A 23 -5.64 3.02 17.94
N PRO A 24 -4.55 3.55 18.52
CA PRO A 24 -4.44 4.99 18.82
C PRO A 24 -4.49 5.89 17.58
N ALA A 25 -4.00 5.40 16.43
CA ALA A 25 -4.01 6.16 15.18
C ALA A 25 -5.39 6.22 14.51
N LEU A 26 -6.31 5.33 14.90
CA LEU A 26 -7.68 5.27 14.42
C LEU A 26 -8.67 6.01 15.33
N GLU A 27 -8.23 6.60 16.43
CA GLU A 27 -9.09 7.35 17.34
C GLU A 27 -9.81 8.49 16.59
N GLY A 28 -11.16 8.51 16.67
CA GLY A 28 -12.01 9.46 15.98
C GLY A 28 -12.21 9.20 14.48
N ILE A 29 -11.74 8.06 13.96
CA ILE A 29 -11.98 7.61 12.59
C ILE A 29 -13.03 6.51 12.63
N ASP A 30 -14.05 6.63 11.81
CA ASP A 30 -15.02 5.55 11.56
C ASP A 30 -14.36 4.50 10.66
N PHE A 31 -14.14 3.28 11.20
CA PHE A 31 -13.38 2.23 10.52
C PHE A 31 -13.93 0.83 10.74
N LYS A 32 -13.55 -0.07 9.83
CA LYS A 32 -13.57 -1.54 10.01
C LYS A 32 -12.26 -2.13 9.53
N TRP A 33 -11.66 -2.99 10.34
CA TRP A 33 -10.42 -3.70 10.01
C TRP A 33 -10.72 -5.15 9.65
N TRP A 34 -10.43 -5.52 8.42
CA TRP A 34 -10.62 -6.83 7.84
C TRP A 34 -9.28 -7.53 7.74
N ILE A 35 -9.15 -8.66 8.40
CA ILE A 35 -7.93 -9.46 8.42
C ILE A 35 -8.23 -10.79 7.75
N LYS A 36 -7.45 -11.15 6.73
CA LYS A 36 -7.48 -12.49 6.15
C LYS A 36 -6.30 -13.28 6.65
N ASP A 37 -6.58 -14.32 7.40
CA ASP A 37 -5.56 -15.25 7.87
C ASP A 37 -5.40 -16.40 6.87
N ASN A 38 -4.20 -16.57 6.33
CA ASN A 38 -3.86 -17.55 5.31
C ASN A 38 -3.45 -18.91 5.91
N ALA A 39 -4.32 -19.49 6.78
CA ALA A 39 -4.11 -20.77 7.47
C ALA A 39 -2.90 -20.75 8.42
N SER A 40 -2.83 -19.78 9.31
CA SER A 40 -1.85 -19.77 10.40
C SER A 40 -2.02 -20.96 11.34
N ASN A 41 -0.92 -21.44 11.87
CA ASN A 41 -0.86 -22.50 12.88
C ASN A 41 -0.29 -22.00 14.23
N ASP A 42 -0.11 -20.68 14.36
CA ASP A 42 0.25 -19.99 15.60
C ASP A 42 -0.99 -19.26 16.19
N ASP A 43 -0.78 -18.43 17.21
CA ASP A 43 -1.84 -17.69 17.91
C ASP A 43 -2.43 -16.50 17.12
N THR A 44 -2.08 -16.31 15.84
CA THR A 44 -2.51 -15.16 15.01
C THR A 44 -4.02 -14.96 15.05
N ILE A 45 -4.80 -16.01 14.73
CA ILE A 45 -6.27 -15.95 14.69
C ILE A 45 -6.84 -15.73 16.10
N ALA A 46 -6.32 -16.46 17.10
CA ALA A 46 -6.80 -16.37 18.46
C ALA A 46 -6.68 -14.94 19.00
N ARG A 47 -5.54 -14.27 18.75
CA ARG A 47 -5.32 -12.88 19.16
C ARG A 47 -6.25 -11.92 18.41
N ALA A 48 -6.34 -12.01 17.09
CA ALA A 48 -7.15 -11.11 16.28
C ALA A 48 -8.65 -11.15 16.65
N ASN A 49 -9.17 -12.29 17.05
CA ASN A 49 -10.56 -12.45 17.47
C ASN A 49 -10.91 -11.80 18.81
N THR A 50 -9.92 -11.28 19.55
CA THR A 50 -10.16 -10.57 20.82
C THR A 50 -10.28 -9.06 20.69
N TRP A 51 -10.10 -8.49 19.51
CA TRP A 51 -9.92 -7.04 19.31
C TRP A 51 -11.21 -6.24 19.08
N GLY A 52 -12.36 -6.85 19.36
CA GLY A 52 -13.67 -6.18 19.34
C GLY A 52 -14.35 -6.13 17.97
N ASP A 53 -15.54 -5.54 17.92
CA ASP A 53 -16.48 -5.64 16.78
C ASP A 53 -16.04 -4.89 15.51
N ASN A 54 -15.10 -3.95 15.63
CA ASN A 54 -14.55 -3.25 14.47
C ASN A 54 -13.46 -4.03 13.76
N VAL A 55 -13.00 -5.15 14.33
CA VAL A 55 -11.98 -6.02 13.74
C VAL A 55 -12.61 -7.36 13.39
N LYS A 56 -12.51 -7.76 12.14
CA LYS A 56 -13.00 -9.04 11.66
C LYS A 56 -11.85 -9.86 11.08
N CYS A 57 -11.49 -10.95 11.75
CA CYS A 57 -10.55 -11.93 11.26
C CYS A 57 -11.28 -13.05 10.53
N ILE A 58 -10.88 -13.34 9.30
CA ILE A 58 -11.43 -14.40 8.47
C ILE A 58 -10.34 -15.45 8.26
N ALA A 59 -10.50 -16.61 8.89
CA ALA A 59 -9.62 -17.75 8.68
C ALA A 59 -9.84 -18.33 7.27
N TYR A 60 -8.76 -18.40 6.48
CA TYR A 60 -8.80 -19.00 5.15
C TYR A 60 -8.18 -20.41 5.19
N LYS A 61 -8.61 -21.25 4.30
CA LYS A 61 -8.25 -22.69 4.33
C LYS A 61 -6.81 -23.01 3.95
N ASP A 62 -6.14 -22.11 3.25
CA ASP A 62 -4.77 -22.31 2.75
C ASP A 62 -4.03 -20.99 2.47
N ASN A 63 -2.73 -21.08 2.17
CA ASN A 63 -1.85 -19.94 1.87
C ASN A 63 -1.43 -19.93 0.38
N ARG A 64 -2.34 -20.21 -0.54
CA ARG A 64 -2.04 -20.26 -1.98
C ARG A 64 -2.38 -18.99 -2.73
N GLN A 65 -3.23 -18.15 -2.18
CA GLN A 65 -3.61 -16.89 -2.81
C GLN A 65 -2.45 -15.89 -2.75
N ASN A 66 -2.26 -15.16 -3.85
CA ASN A 66 -1.33 -14.03 -3.88
C ASN A 66 -1.90 -12.82 -3.13
N PHE A 67 -1.11 -11.74 -3.02
CA PHE A 67 -1.51 -10.54 -2.28
C PHE A 67 -2.76 -9.89 -2.89
N SER A 68 -2.79 -9.74 -4.21
CA SER A 68 -3.94 -9.15 -4.91
C SER A 68 -5.23 -9.93 -4.69
N GLU A 69 -5.19 -11.27 -4.84
CA GLU A 69 -6.34 -12.14 -4.60
C GLU A 69 -6.84 -12.01 -3.16
N GLY A 70 -5.92 -11.94 -2.19
CA GLY A 70 -6.28 -11.78 -0.78
C GLY A 70 -6.92 -10.43 -0.48
N CYS A 71 -6.38 -9.33 -1.02
CA CYS A 71 -6.95 -7.98 -0.87
C CYS A 71 -8.31 -7.87 -1.55
N ASN A 72 -8.46 -8.41 -2.77
CA ASN A 72 -9.74 -8.45 -3.49
C ASN A 72 -10.80 -9.24 -2.71
N PHE A 73 -10.41 -10.40 -2.14
CA PHE A 73 -11.30 -11.18 -1.27
C PHE A 73 -11.80 -10.34 -0.10
N LEU A 74 -10.90 -9.68 0.63
CA LEU A 74 -11.29 -8.83 1.76
C LEU A 74 -12.15 -7.63 1.33
N PHE A 75 -11.85 -7.02 0.19
CA PHE A 75 -12.66 -5.95 -0.37
C PHE A 75 -14.09 -6.41 -0.70
N ASN A 76 -14.22 -7.62 -1.26
CA ASN A 76 -15.52 -8.23 -1.56
C ASN A 76 -16.31 -8.56 -0.27
N GLU A 77 -15.64 -9.05 0.78
CA GLU A 77 -16.26 -9.29 2.09
C GLU A 77 -16.68 -8.00 2.80
N ALA A 78 -15.88 -6.95 2.67
CA ALA A 78 -16.13 -5.64 3.27
C ALA A 78 -17.30 -4.90 2.62
N LYS A 79 -17.52 -5.09 1.32
CA LYS A 79 -18.56 -4.43 0.50
C LYS A 79 -18.62 -2.92 0.73
N PRO A 80 -17.48 -2.19 0.61
CA PRO A 80 -17.47 -0.76 0.86
C PRO A 80 -18.33 0.00 -0.16
N ALA A 81 -18.98 1.06 0.29
CA ALA A 81 -19.66 2.00 -0.61
C ALA A 81 -18.63 2.78 -1.43
N ASP A 82 -19.03 3.33 -2.59
CA ASP A 82 -18.11 4.04 -3.48
C ASP A 82 -17.39 5.22 -2.81
N ASN A 83 -18.06 5.90 -1.88
CA ASN A 83 -17.50 7.02 -1.11
C ASN A 83 -16.67 6.60 0.09
N ASP A 84 -16.61 5.31 0.42
CA ASP A 84 -15.74 4.81 1.49
C ASP A 84 -14.28 4.80 1.03
N TYR A 85 -13.39 4.66 2.01
CA TYR A 85 -11.95 4.54 1.78
C TYR A 85 -11.48 3.12 2.06
N VAL A 86 -10.53 2.67 1.28
CA VAL A 86 -9.85 1.37 1.45
C VAL A 86 -8.39 1.65 1.79
N MET A 87 -7.90 1.01 2.83
CA MET A 87 -6.51 1.07 3.23
C MET A 87 -5.89 -0.32 3.10
N LEU A 88 -4.92 -0.47 2.21
CA LEU A 88 -4.02 -1.62 2.23
C LEU A 88 -3.04 -1.41 3.37
N LEU A 89 -2.87 -2.42 4.23
CA LEU A 89 -2.01 -2.36 5.40
C LEU A 89 -1.33 -3.72 5.64
N ASN A 90 -0.01 -3.75 5.53
CA ASN A 90 0.75 -4.96 5.83
C ASN A 90 0.72 -5.28 7.33
N ASN A 91 0.82 -6.57 7.67
CA ASN A 91 0.76 -7.06 9.05
C ASN A 91 2.04 -6.81 9.87
N ASP A 92 3.10 -6.30 9.25
CA ASP A 92 4.41 -6.03 9.85
C ASP A 92 4.77 -4.54 9.86
N VAL A 93 3.73 -3.71 9.93
CA VAL A 93 3.80 -2.25 10.06
C VAL A 93 3.64 -1.84 11.53
N ILE A 94 4.33 -0.78 11.94
CA ILE A 94 4.18 -0.12 13.24
C ILE A 94 3.92 1.36 13.00
N ILE A 95 2.76 1.86 13.45
CA ILE A 95 2.39 3.28 13.34
C ILE A 95 3.08 4.05 14.46
N ASN A 96 4.19 4.71 14.16
CA ASN A 96 4.98 5.41 15.17
C ASN A 96 4.45 6.83 15.51
N ASP A 97 3.74 7.45 14.57
CA ASP A 97 3.01 8.71 14.80
C ASP A 97 1.50 8.48 14.64
N LYS A 98 0.76 8.65 15.74
CA LYS A 98 -0.69 8.44 15.81
C LYS A 98 -1.50 9.30 14.83
N ASP A 99 -0.95 10.40 14.34
CA ASP A 99 -1.64 11.27 13.40
C ASP A 99 -1.41 10.87 11.93
N SER A 100 -0.56 9.87 11.67
CA SER A 100 -0.20 9.44 10.31
C SER A 100 -1.42 9.09 9.45
N ILE A 101 -2.38 8.31 9.98
CA ILE A 101 -3.57 7.91 9.22
C ILE A 101 -4.49 9.10 8.95
N LYS A 102 -4.64 10.00 9.93
CA LYS A 102 -5.43 11.24 9.78
C LYS A 102 -4.83 12.16 8.71
N LYS A 103 -3.50 12.31 8.68
CA LYS A 103 -2.79 13.07 7.65
C LYS A 103 -3.04 12.51 6.25
N MET A 104 -2.91 11.20 6.06
CA MET A 104 -3.20 10.54 4.78
C MET A 104 -4.66 10.73 4.36
N LEU A 105 -5.61 10.50 5.27
CA LEU A 105 -7.04 10.71 5.01
C LEU A 105 -7.37 12.17 4.69
N SER A 106 -6.71 13.13 5.33
CA SER A 106 -6.91 14.56 5.04
C SER A 106 -6.55 14.89 3.59
N ILE A 107 -5.42 14.37 3.08
CA ILE A 107 -5.01 14.59 1.69
C ILE A 107 -6.08 14.10 0.71
N ILE A 108 -6.51 12.84 0.83
CA ILE A 108 -7.46 12.27 -0.14
C ILE A 108 -8.89 12.80 0.01
N LYS A 109 -9.29 13.26 1.21
CA LYS A 109 -10.60 13.84 1.44
C LYS A 109 -10.71 15.26 0.89
N ASN A 110 -9.63 16.04 0.99
CA ASN A 110 -9.64 17.47 0.65
C ASN A 110 -9.32 17.75 -0.82
N ASP A 111 -8.76 16.79 -1.57
CA ASP A 111 -8.46 16.93 -3.00
C ASP A 111 -9.09 15.79 -3.81
N LYS A 112 -10.19 16.10 -4.52
CA LYS A 112 -10.89 15.14 -5.41
C LYS A 112 -10.05 14.62 -6.56
N ASN A 113 -8.90 15.26 -6.85
CA ASN A 113 -7.97 14.81 -7.88
C ASN A 113 -6.99 13.76 -7.35
N VAL A 114 -6.90 13.57 -6.03
CA VAL A 114 -6.06 12.52 -5.43
C VAL A 114 -6.81 11.20 -5.46
N GLY A 115 -6.18 10.18 -6.06
CA GLY A 115 -6.73 8.84 -6.18
C GLY A 115 -6.15 7.86 -5.17
N ALA A 116 -4.89 8.04 -4.78
CA ALA A 116 -4.28 7.24 -3.73
C ALA A 116 -3.24 8.04 -2.95
N VAL A 117 -3.06 7.67 -1.67
CA VAL A 117 -2.06 8.24 -0.76
C VAL A 117 -1.26 7.11 -0.13
N GLY A 118 0.06 7.13 -0.26
CA GLY A 118 0.98 6.21 0.41
C GLY A 118 1.78 6.90 1.51
N ALA A 119 2.18 6.15 2.52
CA ALA A 119 2.92 6.65 3.67
C ALA A 119 4.42 6.73 3.42
N ARG A 120 5.13 7.61 4.17
CA ARG A 120 6.57 7.49 4.39
C ARG A 120 6.83 6.28 5.27
N LEU A 121 7.71 5.37 4.80
CA LEU A 121 8.11 4.22 5.59
C LEU A 121 9.60 4.27 5.92
N LEU A 122 9.92 3.92 7.16
CA LEU A 122 11.28 3.76 7.66
C LEU A 122 11.55 2.29 7.98
N TYR A 123 12.79 1.86 7.85
CA TYR A 123 13.20 0.57 8.41
C TYR A 123 13.08 0.60 9.93
N THR A 124 12.59 -0.49 10.50
CA THR A 124 12.29 -0.57 11.95
C THR A 124 13.49 -0.22 12.80
N ASN A 125 13.27 0.65 13.79
CA ASN A 125 14.28 1.16 14.72
C ASN A 125 15.47 1.90 14.06
N THR A 126 15.25 2.51 12.90
CA THR A 126 16.25 3.32 12.22
C THR A 126 15.67 4.65 11.77
N ASP A 127 16.55 5.57 11.34
CA ASP A 127 16.21 6.80 10.62
C ASP A 127 16.34 6.65 9.10
N GLN A 128 16.45 5.41 8.60
CA GLN A 128 16.64 5.12 7.17
C GLN A 128 15.29 4.93 6.48
N LEU A 129 15.16 5.62 5.34
CA LEU A 129 13.99 5.50 4.46
C LEU A 129 13.93 4.11 3.85
N GLN A 130 12.78 3.46 3.99
CA GLN A 130 12.44 2.28 3.20
C GLN A 130 11.63 2.70 1.97
N HIS A 131 10.70 3.64 2.15
CA HIS A 131 9.86 4.17 1.09
C HIS A 131 9.70 5.68 1.20
N CYS A 132 10.03 6.36 0.11
CA CYS A 132 9.85 7.81 -0.09
C CYS A 132 9.25 8.08 -1.50
N GLY A 133 8.26 7.27 -1.91
CA GLY A 133 7.74 7.20 -3.27
C GLY A 133 8.45 6.16 -4.14
N VAL A 134 7.92 5.91 -5.32
CA VAL A 134 8.49 5.00 -6.31
C VAL A 134 8.80 5.78 -7.58
N VAL A 135 10.00 5.60 -8.11
CA VAL A 135 10.47 6.18 -9.37
C VAL A 135 10.84 5.08 -10.37
N PHE A 136 10.81 5.40 -11.66
CA PHE A 136 11.21 4.48 -12.71
C PHE A 136 12.65 4.77 -13.15
N ASN A 137 13.52 3.77 -13.01
CA ASN A 137 14.93 3.85 -13.29
C ASN A 137 15.20 4.05 -14.80
N PRO A 138 16.09 4.98 -15.21
CA PRO A 138 16.35 5.26 -16.62
C PRO A 138 17.05 4.12 -17.37
N THR A 139 17.88 3.32 -16.67
CA THR A 139 18.64 2.23 -17.28
C THR A 139 17.78 1.00 -17.52
N TYR A 140 17.09 0.53 -16.48
CA TYR A 140 16.32 -0.72 -16.53
C TYR A 140 14.82 -0.50 -16.73
N LYS A 141 14.35 0.75 -16.65
CA LYS A 141 12.94 1.16 -16.73
C LYS A 141 12.05 0.48 -15.66
N THR A 142 12.68 -0.01 -14.60
CA THR A 142 12.01 -0.70 -13.48
C THR A 142 11.59 0.28 -12.40
N PRO A 143 10.47 0.02 -11.70
CA PRO A 143 10.11 0.76 -10.51
C PRO A 143 11.08 0.44 -9.37
N MET A 144 11.44 1.45 -8.61
CA MET A 144 12.27 1.32 -7.43
C MET A 144 11.89 2.35 -6.36
N HIS A 145 12.08 1.99 -5.10
CA HIS A 145 11.84 2.93 -4.00
C HIS A 145 12.85 4.08 -4.07
N PHE A 146 12.32 5.30 -4.17
CA PHE A 146 13.13 6.51 -4.19
C PHE A 146 13.80 6.71 -2.83
N ARG A 147 15.10 7.00 -2.84
CA ARG A 147 15.91 7.24 -1.64
C ARG A 147 15.97 6.09 -0.62
N ALA A 148 15.61 4.86 -1.00
CA ALA A 148 15.70 3.71 -0.09
C ALA A 148 17.12 3.54 0.49
N GLY A 149 17.23 3.31 1.80
CA GLY A 149 18.47 3.20 2.54
C GLY A 149 19.15 4.53 2.92
N GLN A 150 18.65 5.67 2.42
CA GLN A 150 19.15 6.99 2.83
C GLN A 150 18.51 7.40 4.17
N LYS A 151 19.17 8.30 4.90
CA LYS A 151 18.56 8.90 6.09
C LYS A 151 17.35 9.76 5.72
N THR A 152 16.34 9.76 6.59
CA THR A 152 15.25 10.72 6.50
C THR A 152 15.75 12.14 6.78
N ASP A 153 15.12 13.11 6.15
CA ASP A 153 15.41 14.53 6.31
C ASP A 153 14.14 15.37 6.03
N ALA A 154 14.24 16.68 6.22
CA ALA A 154 13.14 17.61 5.99
C ALA A 154 12.57 17.55 4.56
N ASP A 155 13.34 17.10 3.58
CA ASP A 155 12.87 16.95 2.20
C ASP A 155 12.02 15.67 2.04
N ALA A 156 12.41 14.57 2.68
CA ALA A 156 11.61 13.34 2.73
C ALA A 156 10.30 13.50 3.53
N GLU A 157 10.22 14.50 4.40
CA GLU A 157 9.02 14.81 5.20
C GLU A 157 7.97 15.64 4.45
N ARG A 158 8.24 16.03 3.21
CA ARG A 158 7.29 16.78 2.39
C ARG A 158 6.37 15.84 1.60
N ASN A 159 5.12 16.25 1.47
CA ASN A 159 4.17 15.55 0.61
C ASN A 159 4.54 15.76 -0.87
N ARG A 160 4.47 14.69 -1.66
CA ARG A 160 4.91 14.69 -3.07
C ARG A 160 3.98 13.90 -3.96
N GLU A 161 3.91 14.31 -5.23
CA GLU A 161 3.26 13.53 -6.28
C GLU A 161 4.26 12.55 -6.92
N PHE A 162 3.89 11.28 -6.98
CA PHE A 162 4.63 10.24 -7.70
C PHE A 162 3.70 9.54 -8.70
N GLN A 163 4.25 8.65 -9.50
CA GLN A 163 3.42 7.75 -10.30
C GLN A 163 2.93 6.57 -9.47
N VAL A 164 3.69 6.19 -8.46
CA VAL A 164 3.46 4.99 -7.64
C VAL A 164 3.90 5.23 -6.21
N VAL A 165 3.17 4.65 -5.28
CA VAL A 165 3.53 4.47 -3.87
C VAL A 165 3.35 3.02 -3.48
N THR A 166 4.01 2.56 -2.39
CA THR A 166 3.92 1.15 -1.99
C THR A 166 2.57 0.79 -1.38
N GLY A 167 2.12 -0.44 -1.63
CA GLY A 167 0.92 -1.03 -1.05
C GLY A 167 1.05 -1.42 0.42
N ALA A 168 2.25 -1.32 1.03
CA ALA A 168 2.43 -1.66 2.44
C ALA A 168 1.57 -0.79 3.38
N VAL A 169 1.40 0.51 3.05
CA VAL A 169 0.47 1.45 3.69
C VAL A 169 -0.06 2.41 2.62
N LEU A 170 -1.23 2.11 2.07
CA LEU A 170 -1.83 2.88 0.98
C LEU A 170 -3.33 3.08 1.22
N ILE A 171 -3.81 4.30 1.07
CA ILE A 171 -5.24 4.64 1.13
C ILE A 171 -5.73 5.08 -0.26
N THR A 172 -6.86 4.52 -0.68
CA THR A 172 -7.57 4.92 -1.91
C THR A 172 -9.08 4.96 -1.66
N LYS A 173 -9.87 5.48 -2.59
CA LYS A 173 -11.34 5.34 -2.54
C LYS A 173 -11.76 3.93 -2.98
N ALA A 174 -12.84 3.43 -2.39
CA ALA A 174 -13.41 2.13 -2.76
C ALA A 174 -13.82 2.11 -4.25
N GLU A 175 -14.35 3.21 -4.77
CA GLU A 175 -14.65 3.41 -6.18
C GLU A 175 -13.41 3.17 -7.06
N TYR A 176 -12.26 3.76 -6.73
CA TYR A 176 -11.04 3.62 -7.53
C TYR A 176 -10.43 2.23 -7.42
N PHE A 177 -10.48 1.64 -6.21
CA PHE A 177 -10.03 0.27 -6.02
C PHE A 177 -10.85 -0.71 -6.90
N ARG A 178 -12.18 -0.57 -6.91
CA ARG A 178 -13.09 -1.39 -7.72
C ARG A 178 -12.84 -1.23 -9.23
N GLN A 179 -12.53 -0.02 -9.69
CA GLN A 179 -12.32 0.27 -11.11
C GLN A 179 -10.93 -0.10 -11.61
N ALA A 180 -9.96 -0.39 -10.74
CA ALA A 180 -8.56 -0.59 -11.12
C ALA A 180 -8.40 -1.77 -12.10
N ASN A 181 -8.97 -2.93 -11.78
CA ASN A 181 -8.97 -4.11 -12.64
C ASN A 181 -10.34 -4.81 -12.53
N PRO A 182 -11.32 -4.43 -13.36
CA PRO A 182 -12.68 -4.96 -13.26
C PRO A 182 -12.83 -6.40 -13.77
N SER A 183 -11.84 -6.93 -14.50
CA SER A 183 -11.88 -8.22 -15.19
C SER A 183 -10.89 -9.24 -14.64
N ASN A 184 -10.76 -9.32 -13.31
CA ASN A 184 -9.93 -10.34 -12.67
C ASN A 184 -10.46 -11.77 -12.89
N LYS A 185 -9.58 -12.76 -12.82
CA LYS A 185 -9.93 -14.19 -13.01
C LYS A 185 -10.94 -14.69 -11.99
N SER A 186 -10.89 -14.17 -10.76
CA SER A 186 -11.85 -14.49 -9.70
C SER A 186 -13.25 -13.89 -9.94
N GLY A 187 -13.38 -12.94 -10.85
CA GLY A 187 -14.58 -12.12 -11.01
C GLY A 187 -14.71 -11.01 -9.98
N ILE A 188 -13.74 -10.88 -9.05
CA ILE A 188 -13.70 -9.83 -8.04
C ILE A 188 -12.85 -8.68 -8.56
N ALA A 189 -13.45 -7.51 -8.69
CA ALA A 189 -12.75 -6.30 -9.10
C ALA A 189 -11.79 -5.79 -8.01
N GLY A 190 -10.68 -5.14 -8.40
CA GLY A 190 -9.70 -4.60 -7.46
C GLY A 190 -8.28 -4.61 -8.01
N MET A 191 -7.33 -5.16 -7.28
CA MET A 191 -5.95 -5.34 -7.71
C MET A 191 -5.84 -6.43 -8.79
N ASP A 192 -4.85 -6.33 -9.68
CA ASP A 192 -4.64 -7.32 -10.74
C ASP A 192 -4.06 -8.63 -10.19
N GLU A 193 -4.85 -9.70 -10.28
CA GLU A 193 -4.52 -11.04 -9.74
C GLU A 193 -3.47 -11.81 -10.56
N ASN A 194 -3.00 -11.26 -11.68
CA ASN A 194 -1.91 -11.87 -12.46
C ASN A 194 -0.52 -11.61 -11.86
N TYR A 195 -0.42 -10.69 -10.88
CA TYR A 195 0.82 -10.49 -10.12
C TYR A 195 0.90 -11.49 -8.99
N HIS A 196 1.81 -12.45 -9.08
CA HIS A 196 1.97 -13.46 -8.04
C HIS A 196 2.70 -12.94 -6.80
N TRP A 197 3.57 -11.93 -6.97
CA TRP A 197 4.34 -11.34 -5.90
C TRP A 197 5.10 -10.10 -6.40
N ALA A 198 4.96 -8.95 -5.73
CA ALA A 198 5.46 -7.63 -6.12
C ALA A 198 4.85 -7.05 -7.42
N PHE A 199 4.92 -5.75 -7.55
CA PHE A 199 4.40 -4.89 -8.63
C PHE A 199 2.87 -4.81 -8.73
N ASP A 200 2.13 -5.46 -7.88
CA ASP A 200 0.67 -5.35 -7.77
C ASP A 200 0.23 -3.95 -7.28
N ASP A 201 0.98 -3.37 -6.35
CA ASP A 201 0.82 -1.97 -5.91
C ASP A 201 1.22 -0.97 -7.01
N VAL A 202 2.26 -1.29 -7.79
CA VAL A 202 2.65 -0.51 -8.97
C VAL A 202 1.50 -0.48 -9.97
N ASP A 203 0.92 -1.63 -10.28
CA ASP A 203 -0.21 -1.75 -11.20
C ASP A 203 -1.45 -0.98 -10.72
N LEU A 204 -1.80 -1.12 -9.45
CA LEU A 204 -2.91 -0.39 -8.84
C LEU A 204 -2.72 1.14 -8.98
N CYS A 205 -1.55 1.64 -8.61
CA CYS A 205 -1.24 3.07 -8.72
C CYS A 205 -1.27 3.57 -10.16
N LEU A 206 -0.67 2.83 -11.11
CA LEU A 206 -0.68 3.19 -12.52
C LEU A 206 -2.10 3.17 -13.10
N SER A 207 -2.94 2.20 -12.67
CA SER A 207 -4.34 2.15 -13.09
C SER A 207 -5.11 3.38 -12.59
N ILE A 208 -4.98 3.74 -11.31
CA ILE A 208 -5.60 4.93 -10.74
C ILE A 208 -5.10 6.20 -11.45
N LYS A 209 -3.79 6.29 -11.69
CA LYS A 209 -3.18 7.47 -12.33
C LYS A 209 -3.61 7.63 -13.79
N TYR A 210 -3.47 6.60 -14.59
CA TYR A 210 -3.59 6.71 -16.05
C TYR A 210 -4.95 6.33 -16.61
N ASN A 211 -5.69 5.42 -15.97
CA ASN A 211 -7.04 5.07 -16.43
C ASN A 211 -8.11 6.00 -15.84
N MET A 212 -7.87 6.53 -14.62
CA MET A 212 -8.85 7.38 -13.91
C MET A 212 -8.42 8.85 -13.84
N ASN A 213 -7.22 9.18 -14.38
CA ASN A 213 -6.64 10.53 -14.37
C ASN A 213 -6.59 11.14 -12.97
N LYS A 214 -6.05 10.38 -12.00
CA LYS A 214 -5.92 10.81 -10.61
C LYS A 214 -4.44 10.95 -10.21
N LYS A 215 -4.18 11.79 -9.20
CA LYS A 215 -2.87 11.96 -8.59
C LYS A 215 -2.59 10.83 -7.61
N ILE A 216 -1.35 10.40 -7.54
CA ILE A 216 -0.82 9.51 -6.50
C ILE A 216 0.08 10.35 -5.61
N VAL A 217 -0.23 10.41 -4.32
CA VAL A 217 0.48 11.29 -3.37
C VAL A 217 1.21 10.44 -2.33
N TYR A 218 2.46 10.73 -2.15
CA TYR A 218 3.27 10.29 -1.02
C TYR A 218 3.08 11.28 0.14
N CYS A 219 2.64 10.81 1.29
CA CYS A 219 2.49 11.59 2.51
C CYS A 219 3.79 11.52 3.32
N GLY A 220 4.68 12.49 3.12
CA GLY A 220 5.98 12.56 3.82
C GLY A 220 5.87 12.89 5.30
N GLU A 221 4.75 13.49 5.72
CA GLU A 221 4.49 13.87 7.12
C GLU A 221 4.16 12.67 8.03
N THR A 222 4.02 11.46 7.47
CA THR A 222 3.80 10.24 8.27
C THR A 222 5.11 9.72 8.85
N ASN A 223 5.01 8.99 9.97
CA ASN A 223 6.14 8.28 10.57
C ASN A 223 5.70 6.85 10.90
N ILE A 224 6.06 5.92 10.04
CA ILE A 224 5.62 4.53 10.08
C ILE A 224 6.83 3.63 9.84
N PHE A 225 7.04 2.65 10.73
CA PHE A 225 8.02 1.60 10.53
C PHE A 225 7.40 0.42 9.76
N HIS A 226 8.18 -0.21 8.91
CA HIS A 226 7.81 -1.43 8.23
C HIS A 226 8.95 -2.45 8.35
N GLU A 227 8.67 -3.57 8.99
CA GLU A 227 9.60 -4.70 9.05
C GLU A 227 9.62 -5.36 7.68
N GLU A 228 10.64 -5.12 6.86
CA GLU A 228 10.77 -5.82 5.60
C GLU A 228 10.89 -7.32 5.86
N SER A 229 9.81 -8.04 5.57
CA SER A 229 9.70 -9.46 5.87
C SER A 229 10.85 -10.23 5.23
N ALA A 230 11.50 -11.06 6.01
CA ALA A 230 12.53 -12.03 5.61
C ALA A 230 12.08 -13.01 4.50
N SER A 231 10.83 -12.97 4.08
CA SER A 231 10.27 -13.73 2.95
C SER A 231 11.02 -13.50 1.65
N LEU A 232 11.54 -12.29 1.45
CA LEU A 232 12.34 -11.91 0.28
C LEU A 232 13.72 -12.60 0.20
N LYS A 233 14.32 -12.91 1.34
CA LYS A 233 15.74 -13.33 1.38
C LYS A 233 15.98 -14.82 1.16
N LYS A 234 14.97 -15.69 1.13
CA LYS A 234 15.17 -17.15 1.24
C LYS A 234 14.82 -18.03 0.05
N ASN A 235 14.24 -17.55 -1.07
CA ASN A 235 13.75 -18.47 -2.11
C ASN A 235 14.17 -18.15 -3.54
N LYS A 236 14.76 -19.12 -4.24
CA LYS A 236 15.00 -19.09 -5.71
C LYS A 236 13.68 -18.91 -6.51
N VAL A 237 12.56 -19.39 -5.98
CA VAL A 237 11.22 -19.28 -6.56
C VAL A 237 10.82 -17.80 -6.70
N ASN A 238 11.18 -16.95 -5.76
CA ASN A 238 10.87 -15.53 -5.79
C ASN A 238 11.49 -14.77 -6.97
N LYS A 239 12.67 -15.21 -7.46
CA LYS A 239 13.31 -14.58 -8.63
C LYS A 239 12.54 -14.84 -9.93
N LEU A 240 11.96 -16.03 -10.08
CA LEU A 240 11.13 -16.37 -11.25
C LEU A 240 9.86 -15.53 -11.27
N PHE A 241 9.17 -15.41 -10.12
CA PHE A 241 7.97 -14.57 -9.99
C PHE A 241 8.29 -13.11 -10.23
N LEU A 242 9.39 -12.57 -9.70
CA LEU A 242 9.81 -11.20 -9.98
C LEU A 242 10.02 -10.94 -11.47
N THR A 243 10.71 -11.86 -12.15
CA THR A 243 10.94 -11.72 -13.59
C THR A 243 9.63 -11.77 -14.37
N HIS A 244 8.74 -12.72 -14.05
CA HIS A 244 7.44 -12.83 -14.67
C HIS A 244 6.59 -11.57 -14.46
N ASN A 245 6.48 -11.10 -13.21
CA ASN A 245 5.70 -9.92 -12.86
C ASN A 245 6.25 -8.65 -13.52
N LEU A 246 7.58 -8.52 -13.59
CA LEU A 246 8.21 -7.39 -14.27
C LEU A 246 7.91 -7.42 -15.79
N GLN A 247 8.01 -8.58 -16.43
CA GLN A 247 7.65 -8.72 -17.84
C GLN A 247 6.16 -8.42 -18.08
N TYR A 248 5.29 -8.89 -17.18
CA TYR A 248 3.86 -8.61 -17.26
C TYR A 248 3.57 -7.11 -17.08
N MET A 249 4.20 -6.46 -16.10
CA MET A 249 4.12 -5.01 -15.90
C MET A 249 4.57 -4.25 -17.15
N PHE A 250 5.71 -4.62 -17.75
CA PHE A 250 6.17 -3.99 -18.97
C PHE A 250 5.17 -4.18 -20.11
N LYS A 251 4.66 -5.39 -20.32
CA LYS A 251 3.65 -5.66 -21.35
C LYS A 251 2.40 -4.79 -21.17
N LYS A 252 1.95 -4.59 -19.94
CA LYS A 252 0.72 -3.84 -19.64
C LYS A 252 0.93 -2.33 -19.71
N TRP A 253 2.10 -1.82 -19.30
CA TRP A 253 2.30 -0.40 -19.01
C TRP A 253 3.36 0.30 -19.86
N THR A 254 4.19 -0.40 -20.66
CA THR A 254 5.20 0.25 -21.51
C THR A 254 4.56 1.30 -22.42
N GLY A 255 5.16 2.49 -22.45
CA GLY A 255 4.66 3.64 -23.20
C GLY A 255 3.58 4.47 -22.46
N ARG A 256 3.16 4.04 -21.26
CA ARG A 256 2.16 4.76 -20.47
C ARG A 256 2.75 5.43 -19.22
N TYR A 257 3.74 4.83 -18.57
CA TYR A 257 4.45 5.45 -17.46
C TYR A 257 5.68 6.24 -17.94
N VAL A 258 6.15 7.17 -17.13
CA VAL A 258 7.27 8.05 -17.42
C VAL A 258 8.51 7.59 -16.65
N ILE A 259 9.69 7.64 -17.29
CA ILE A 259 10.98 7.44 -16.63
C ILE A 259 11.30 8.75 -15.90
N ASP A 260 11.32 8.74 -14.58
CA ASP A 260 11.27 9.96 -13.77
C ASP A 260 12.32 10.05 -12.64
N GLN A 261 13.15 9.04 -12.43
CA GLN A 261 14.15 9.06 -11.37
C GLN A 261 15.05 10.30 -11.44
N ASP A 262 15.53 10.65 -12.64
CA ASP A 262 16.44 11.79 -12.82
C ASP A 262 15.75 13.14 -12.54
N VAL A 263 14.44 13.22 -12.75
CA VAL A 263 13.66 14.42 -12.45
C VAL A 263 13.71 14.72 -10.96
N TYR A 264 13.42 13.72 -10.14
CA TYR A 264 13.37 13.88 -8.68
C TYR A 264 14.75 14.04 -8.04
N THR A 265 15.81 13.47 -8.64
CA THR A 265 17.19 13.63 -8.16
C THR A 265 17.77 15.00 -8.49
N LYS A 266 17.38 15.61 -9.60
CA LYS A 266 17.90 16.93 -10.03
C LYS A 266 17.24 18.09 -9.29
N ASP A 267 15.94 18.05 -9.08
CA ASP A 267 15.20 19.08 -8.33
C ASP A 267 14.07 18.46 -7.51
N SER A 268 14.31 18.33 -6.24
CA SER A 268 13.36 17.77 -5.28
C SER A 268 12.06 18.60 -5.13
N ARG A 269 12.01 19.83 -5.66
CA ARG A 269 10.84 20.71 -5.59
C ARG A 269 9.81 20.46 -6.68
N LEU A 270 10.18 19.75 -7.76
CA LEU A 270 9.34 19.61 -8.96
C LEU A 270 8.05 18.82 -8.72
N ASN A 271 8.00 17.95 -7.74
CA ASN A 271 6.84 17.09 -7.46
C ASN A 271 6.19 17.35 -6.10
N LEU A 272 6.44 18.51 -5.48
CA LEU A 272 5.80 18.85 -4.21
C LEU A 272 4.28 18.89 -4.38
N TYR A 273 3.56 18.14 -3.54
CA TYR A 273 2.12 18.24 -3.43
C TYR A 273 1.75 19.45 -2.56
N ARG A 274 1.05 20.41 -3.12
CA ARG A 274 0.71 21.70 -2.48
C ARG A 274 -0.76 21.79 -2.05
N GLY A 275 -1.46 20.66 -2.02
CA GLY A 275 -2.88 20.62 -1.76
C GLY A 275 -3.74 20.77 -3.04
N PRO A 276 -5.08 20.85 -2.89
CA PRO A 276 -5.96 21.08 -4.02
C PRO A 276 -5.61 22.42 -4.67
N ASN A 277 -5.55 22.44 -6.01
CA ASN A 277 -5.46 23.69 -6.74
C ASN A 277 -6.72 24.51 -6.42
N VAL A 278 -6.57 25.56 -5.62
CA VAL A 278 -7.59 26.59 -5.44
C VAL A 278 -7.53 27.41 -6.72
N GLY A 279 -8.40 27.03 -7.69
CA GLY A 279 -8.62 27.80 -8.91
C GLY A 279 -9.39 29.05 -8.64
#